data_4c051046a105e43371d41c0c4890d253
#
_entry.id   4c051046a105e43371d41c0c4890d253
#
_cell.length_a   1.000
_cell.length_b   1.000
_cell.length_c   1.000
_cell.angle_alpha   90.00
_cell.angle_beta   90.00
_cell.angle_gamma   90.00
#
_symmetry.space_group_name_H-M   'P 1'
#
loop_
_entity.id
_entity.type
_entity.pdbx_description
1 polymer ?
#
loop_
_entity_poly.entity_id
_entity_poly.type
_entity_poly.pdbx_seq_one_letter_code
_entity_poly.pdbx_strand_id
1 'polypeptide(L)'
;MLAAQVTDNSYKGWQASLALQFCHTPEKTLLHSARHTGPLTVQRPFYPEGETCHLYLLHPPGGIVGGDTLDISVRLDAKSHALITMPGASKFYRSSGPLACLSQHFHLDEEATLEWLPQDTIIFPGANAALRSVFHLHATSTLLAWELYCLGRPVINETFSQSTLESRLEVWVDGEPRLIERLHLSGGDLTPVADHPWVGTLLFYPAREAHLDTVRERLAPLENFGGATLTDDLLSVRFLSHDNLICQRVMRDIWQSLRPLLTPKTACSPRIWQT
;
A
#
# COMPACT_ATOMS: atom_id res chain seq x y z
N MET A 1 -35.11 -0.06 43.97
CA MET A 1 -34.65 0.44 42.66
C MET A 1 -33.15 0.28 42.58
N LEU A 2 -32.68 -0.79 41.99
CA LEU A 2 -31.25 -0.97 41.69
C LEU A 2 -30.98 -0.28 40.35
N ALA A 3 -30.17 0.78 40.38
CA ALA A 3 -29.65 1.39 39.18
C ALA A 3 -28.64 0.40 38.55
N ALA A 4 -28.97 -0.12 37.39
CA ALA A 4 -28.01 -0.88 36.58
C ALA A 4 -26.89 0.08 36.17
N GLN A 5 -25.69 -0.14 36.69
CA GLN A 5 -24.48 0.47 36.16
C GLN A 5 -24.29 -0.10 34.75
N VAL A 6 -24.57 0.71 33.74
CA VAL A 6 -24.11 0.48 32.39
C VAL A 6 -22.57 0.63 32.43
N THR A 7 -21.89 -0.48 32.53
CA THR A 7 -20.45 -0.51 32.31
C THR A 7 -20.24 -0.17 30.82
N ASP A 8 -19.73 1.02 30.58
CA ASP A 8 -19.22 1.43 29.25
C ASP A 8 -18.04 0.50 28.92
N ASN A 9 -18.38 -0.63 28.30
CA ASN A 9 -17.40 -1.59 27.81
C ASN A 9 -16.97 -1.16 26.40
N SER A 10 -16.39 0.07 26.30
CA SER A 10 -15.77 0.52 25.08
C SER A 10 -14.62 -0.45 24.75
N TYR A 11 -14.87 -1.33 23.79
CA TYR A 11 -13.83 -2.22 23.26
C TYR A 11 -12.65 -1.36 22.81
N LYS A 12 -11.57 -1.39 23.58
CA LYS A 12 -10.30 -0.79 23.16
C LYS A 12 -9.62 -1.79 22.24
N GLY A 13 -9.66 -1.50 20.93
CA GLY A 13 -8.90 -2.26 19.95
C GLY A 13 -7.38 -2.21 20.22
N TRP A 14 -6.64 -2.96 19.48
CA TRP A 14 -5.19 -2.98 19.59
C TRP A 14 -4.59 -1.67 19.07
N GLN A 15 -3.55 -1.22 19.79
CA GLN A 15 -2.66 -0.17 19.33
C GLN A 15 -1.37 -0.83 18.89
N ALA A 16 -1.08 -0.80 17.60
CA ALA A 16 0.12 -1.41 17.05
C ALA A 16 0.96 -0.36 16.32
N SER A 17 2.26 -0.41 16.47
CA SER A 17 3.17 0.44 15.71
C SER A 17 4.37 -0.33 15.21
N LEU A 18 4.89 0.05 14.04
CA LEU A 18 6.12 -0.45 13.46
C LEU A 18 6.90 0.71 12.86
N ALA A 19 8.10 0.97 13.39
CA ALA A 19 9.01 1.96 12.86
C ALA A 19 10.27 1.29 12.32
N LEU A 20 10.55 1.50 11.03
CA LEU A 20 11.68 0.94 10.30
C LEU A 20 12.61 2.06 9.84
N GLN A 21 13.91 1.86 9.97
CA GLN A 21 14.92 2.73 9.40
C GLN A 21 15.93 1.92 8.61
N PHE A 22 16.19 2.37 7.37
CA PHE A 22 17.18 1.78 6.48
C PHE A 22 18.35 2.74 6.33
N CYS A 23 19.56 2.21 6.29
CA CYS A 23 20.76 2.98 6.01
C CYS A 23 21.57 2.32 4.89
N HIS A 24 22.23 3.16 4.09
CA HIS A 24 23.15 2.72 3.05
C HIS A 24 24.54 2.46 3.65
N THR A 25 25.17 1.38 3.20
CA THR A 25 26.60 1.10 3.40
C THR A 25 27.27 0.93 2.05
N PRO A 26 28.63 0.97 1.95
CA PRO A 26 29.31 0.75 0.66
C PRO A 26 28.96 -0.58 -0.03
N GLU A 27 28.47 -1.57 0.71
CA GLU A 27 28.14 -2.89 0.20
C GLU A 27 26.66 -3.07 -0.12
N LYS A 28 25.77 -2.51 0.72
CA LYS A 28 24.31 -2.72 0.60
C LYS A 28 23.51 -1.83 1.53
N THR A 29 22.21 -1.80 1.32
CA THR A 29 21.25 -1.22 2.26
C THR A 29 20.99 -2.16 3.44
N LEU A 30 21.06 -1.66 4.67
CA LEU A 30 20.78 -2.41 5.89
C LEU A 30 19.49 -1.92 6.53
N LEU A 31 18.70 -2.83 7.08
CA LEU A 31 17.69 -2.48 8.09
C LEU A 31 18.43 -2.10 9.38
N HIS A 32 18.61 -0.78 9.60
CA HIS A 32 19.34 -0.23 10.74
C HIS A 32 18.58 -0.41 12.06
N SER A 33 17.28 -0.14 12.03
CA SER A 33 16.42 -0.35 13.19
C SER A 33 15.02 -0.81 12.81
N ALA A 34 14.45 -1.67 13.67
CA ALA A 34 13.05 -2.06 13.62
C ALA A 34 12.50 -2.01 15.05
N ARG A 35 11.61 -1.07 15.33
CA ARG A 35 10.95 -0.94 16.63
C ARG A 35 9.47 -1.20 16.42
N HIS A 36 8.88 -2.03 17.25
CA HIS A 36 7.47 -2.34 17.14
C HIS A 36 6.79 -2.43 18.51
N THR A 37 5.50 -2.14 18.50
CA THR A 37 4.57 -2.37 19.60
C THR A 37 3.37 -3.12 19.04
N GLY A 38 2.84 -4.04 19.81
CA GLY A 38 1.74 -4.90 19.34
C GLY A 38 2.17 -5.92 18.29
N PRO A 39 1.25 -6.38 17.43
CA PRO A 39 1.46 -7.53 16.56
C PRO A 39 2.21 -7.23 15.25
N LEU A 40 2.46 -5.98 14.90
CA LEU A 40 3.23 -5.65 13.69
C LEU A 40 4.70 -6.05 13.89
N THR A 41 5.26 -6.76 12.91
CA THR A 41 6.66 -7.18 12.93
C THR A 41 7.21 -7.34 11.52
N VAL A 42 8.49 -7.71 11.39
CA VAL A 42 9.14 -7.97 10.10
C VAL A 42 9.90 -9.29 10.12
N GLN A 43 10.07 -9.91 8.96
CA GLN A 43 11.01 -11.02 8.81
C GLN A 43 12.45 -10.51 8.77
N ARG A 44 13.41 -11.44 8.89
CA ARG A 44 14.81 -11.10 8.68
C ARG A 44 15.03 -10.58 7.26
N PRO A 45 15.71 -9.42 7.07
CA PRO A 45 16.07 -8.91 5.75
C PRO A 45 16.85 -9.93 4.92
N PHE A 46 16.63 -9.92 3.61
CA PHE A 46 17.37 -10.77 2.67
C PHE A 46 17.71 -9.97 1.40
N TYR A 47 18.63 -10.49 0.60
CA TYR A 47 19.31 -9.74 -0.45
C TYR A 47 19.42 -10.56 -1.74
N PRO A 48 18.32 -10.87 -2.46
CA PRO A 48 18.33 -11.73 -3.63
C PRO A 48 19.05 -11.10 -4.84
N GLU A 49 19.22 -9.79 -4.82
CA GLU A 49 19.85 -8.99 -5.87
C GLU A 49 21.06 -8.17 -5.37
N GLY A 50 21.65 -8.59 -4.25
CA GLY A 50 22.90 -8.03 -3.72
C GLY A 50 22.69 -6.86 -2.78
N GLU A 51 22.54 -5.64 -3.29
CA GLU A 51 22.55 -4.41 -2.47
C GLU A 51 21.19 -4.00 -1.92
N THR A 52 20.11 -4.32 -2.66
CA THR A 52 18.74 -3.97 -2.28
C THR A 52 18.26 -4.80 -1.10
N CYS A 53 17.77 -4.12 -0.07
CA CYS A 53 17.21 -4.77 1.11
C CYS A 53 15.76 -5.19 0.85
N HIS A 54 15.50 -6.50 0.72
CA HIS A 54 14.14 -7.03 0.69
C HIS A 54 13.65 -7.33 2.10
N LEU A 55 12.44 -6.86 2.41
CA LEU A 55 11.83 -7.02 3.72
C LEU A 55 10.36 -7.46 3.60
N TYR A 56 9.96 -8.45 4.39
CA TYR A 56 8.56 -8.82 4.53
C TYR A 56 7.99 -8.29 5.83
N LEU A 57 6.94 -7.46 5.71
CA LEU A 57 6.16 -6.98 6.84
C LEU A 57 5.09 -8.01 7.19
N LEU A 58 4.93 -8.28 8.48
CA LEU A 58 4.02 -9.28 9.00
C LEU A 58 3.00 -8.66 9.95
N HIS A 59 1.76 -9.11 9.82
CA HIS A 59 0.68 -8.87 10.78
C HIS A 59 0.07 -10.22 11.19
N PRO A 60 0.67 -10.93 12.17
CA PRO A 60 0.27 -12.30 12.54
C PRO A 60 -1.21 -12.51 12.88
N PRO A 61 -1.95 -11.55 13.45
CA PRO A 61 -3.39 -11.71 13.69
C PRO A 61 -4.23 -11.95 12.44
N GLY A 62 -3.68 -11.66 11.26
CA GLY A 62 -4.33 -11.92 9.97
C GLY A 62 -5.41 -10.93 9.58
N GLY A 63 -5.73 -9.94 10.41
CA GLY A 63 -6.68 -8.88 10.07
C GLY A 63 -6.83 -7.84 11.16
N ILE A 64 -7.51 -6.75 10.82
CA ILE A 64 -7.72 -5.53 11.61
C ILE A 64 -9.22 -5.49 11.94
N VAL A 65 -9.57 -5.31 13.21
CA VAL A 65 -10.95 -5.25 13.66
C VAL A 65 -11.32 -3.84 14.10
N GLY A 66 -12.63 -3.56 14.22
CA GLY A 66 -13.09 -2.25 14.67
C GLY A 66 -12.48 -1.84 16.01
N GLY A 67 -11.91 -0.63 16.07
CA GLY A 67 -11.19 -0.08 17.22
C GLY A 67 -9.67 -0.27 17.16
N ASP A 68 -9.14 -1.12 16.27
CA ASP A 68 -7.70 -1.26 16.08
C ASP A 68 -7.10 -0.03 15.40
N THR A 69 -5.89 0.34 15.83
CA THR A 69 -5.07 1.38 15.19
C THR A 69 -3.68 0.83 14.93
N LEU A 70 -3.29 0.81 13.68
CA LEU A 70 -1.98 0.34 13.22
C LEU A 70 -1.22 1.51 12.57
N ASP A 71 -0.01 1.77 13.04
CA ASP A 71 0.86 2.81 12.52
C ASP A 71 2.16 2.20 11.98
N ILE A 72 2.47 2.45 10.72
CA ILE A 72 3.69 2.01 10.06
C ILE A 72 4.48 3.26 9.66
N SER A 73 5.71 3.36 10.10
CA SER A 73 6.64 4.42 9.73
C SER A 73 7.90 3.81 9.13
N VAL A 74 8.27 4.27 7.94
CA VAL A 74 9.45 3.79 7.21
C VAL A 74 10.31 4.98 6.82
N ARG A 75 11.57 4.97 7.23
CA ARG A 75 12.55 5.96 6.84
C ARG A 75 13.69 5.31 6.06
N LEU A 76 14.00 5.86 4.91
CA LEU A 76 15.17 5.51 4.11
C LEU A 76 16.17 6.66 4.17
N ASP A 77 17.30 6.44 4.81
CA ASP A 77 18.42 7.37 4.80
C ASP A 77 19.01 7.46 3.37
N ALA A 78 19.78 8.50 3.10
CA ALA A 78 20.31 8.78 1.77
C ALA A 78 20.95 7.54 1.10
N LYS A 79 20.68 7.33 -0.21
CA LYS A 79 21.17 6.23 -1.05
C LYS A 79 20.69 4.83 -0.66
N SER A 80 19.80 4.71 0.30
CA SER A 80 19.23 3.41 0.68
C SER A 80 18.26 2.91 -0.38
N HIS A 81 18.24 1.59 -0.63
CA HIS A 81 17.26 0.96 -1.53
C HIS A 81 16.58 -0.20 -0.80
N ALA A 82 15.30 -0.08 -0.52
CA ALA A 82 14.50 -1.11 0.13
C ALA A 82 13.28 -1.48 -0.71
N LEU A 83 13.04 -2.81 -0.84
CA LEU A 83 11.80 -3.36 -1.35
C LEU A 83 11.04 -3.99 -0.18
N ILE A 84 9.84 -3.48 0.08
CA ILE A 84 8.99 -3.93 1.19
C ILE A 84 7.69 -4.49 0.62
N THR A 85 7.34 -5.70 1.00
CA THR A 85 6.10 -6.38 0.63
C THR A 85 5.54 -7.17 1.82
N MET A 86 4.43 -7.86 1.61
CA MET A 86 3.76 -8.68 2.62
C MET A 86 3.50 -10.09 2.08
N PRO A 87 3.53 -11.13 2.94
CA PRO A 87 3.22 -12.50 2.51
C PRO A 87 1.75 -12.74 2.21
N GLY A 88 0.85 -11.89 2.72
CA GLY A 88 -0.58 -12.04 2.52
C GLY A 88 -1.32 -10.72 2.56
N ALA A 89 -2.57 -10.74 2.15
CA ALA A 89 -3.47 -9.60 2.12
C ALA A 89 -3.73 -9.03 3.53
N SER A 90 -3.78 -7.71 3.64
CA SER A 90 -4.34 -7.03 4.81
C SER A 90 -5.86 -7.16 4.77
N LYS A 91 -6.50 -7.41 5.94
CA LYS A 91 -7.95 -7.63 6.00
C LYS A 91 -8.55 -6.72 7.05
N PHE A 92 -9.60 -5.99 6.66
CA PHE A 92 -10.43 -5.25 7.59
C PHE A 92 -11.71 -6.03 7.80
N TYR A 93 -11.90 -6.52 9.02
CA TYR A 93 -13.05 -7.33 9.37
C TYR A 93 -14.26 -6.49 9.73
N ARG A 94 -15.43 -7.13 9.74
CA ARG A 94 -16.69 -6.53 10.17
C ARG A 94 -16.53 -5.83 11.53
N SER A 95 -17.05 -4.60 11.62
CA SER A 95 -17.11 -3.83 12.85
C SER A 95 -18.56 -3.67 13.34
N SER A 96 -18.75 -3.62 14.66
CA SER A 96 -20.02 -3.25 15.28
C SER A 96 -20.20 -1.73 15.44
N GLY A 97 -19.33 -0.93 14.80
CA GLY A 97 -19.36 0.53 14.83
C GLY A 97 -17.98 1.18 14.91
N PRO A 98 -17.07 0.73 15.82
CA PRO A 98 -15.76 1.35 15.94
C PRO A 98 -14.97 1.33 14.63
N LEU A 99 -14.20 2.41 14.36
CA LEU A 99 -13.34 2.57 13.20
C LEU A 99 -12.07 1.72 13.38
N ALA A 100 -11.64 1.04 12.33
CA ALA A 100 -10.34 0.39 12.23
C ALA A 100 -9.41 1.26 11.38
N CYS A 101 -8.22 1.61 11.90
CA CYS A 101 -7.31 2.55 11.27
C CYS A 101 -5.99 1.89 10.90
N LEU A 102 -5.49 2.19 9.68
CA LEU A 102 -4.13 1.88 9.24
C LEU A 102 -3.49 3.16 8.69
N SER A 103 -2.44 3.64 9.35
CA SER A 103 -1.63 4.78 8.90
C SER A 103 -0.26 4.32 8.46
N GLN A 104 0.22 4.81 7.33
CA GLN A 104 1.50 4.46 6.73
C GLN A 104 2.24 5.74 6.34
N HIS A 105 3.44 5.94 6.86
CA HIS A 105 4.25 7.12 6.64
C HIS A 105 5.63 6.73 6.13
N PHE A 106 6.01 7.27 4.99
CA PHE A 106 7.28 6.98 4.33
C PHE A 106 8.07 8.26 4.17
N HIS A 107 9.35 8.23 4.56
CA HIS A 107 10.29 9.32 4.37
C HIS A 107 11.51 8.83 3.60
N LEU A 108 11.78 9.44 2.47
CA LEU A 108 12.90 9.12 1.59
C LEU A 108 13.84 10.31 1.52
N ASP A 109 15.07 10.12 2.00
CA ASP A 109 16.13 11.11 1.89
C ASP A 109 16.75 11.10 0.47
N GLU A 110 17.80 11.87 0.23
CA GLU A 110 18.49 12.03 -1.06
C GLU A 110 18.88 10.69 -1.68
N GLU A 111 18.57 10.50 -2.97
CA GLU A 111 18.90 9.31 -3.76
C GLU A 111 18.35 7.98 -3.15
N ALA A 112 17.49 8.05 -2.15
CA ALA A 112 16.87 6.86 -1.58
C ALA A 112 15.82 6.28 -2.52
N THR A 113 15.70 4.95 -2.58
CA THR A 113 14.73 4.24 -3.40
C THR A 113 13.83 3.36 -2.52
N LEU A 114 12.53 3.58 -2.59
CA LEU A 114 11.54 2.72 -1.96
C LEU A 114 10.70 2.00 -3.02
N GLU A 115 10.62 0.68 -2.87
CA GLU A 115 9.64 -0.15 -3.55
C GLU A 115 8.63 -0.65 -2.50
N TRP A 116 7.47 0.03 -2.41
CA TRP A 116 6.37 -0.33 -1.53
C TRP A 116 5.33 -1.12 -2.31
N LEU A 117 5.38 -2.45 -2.16
CA LEU A 117 4.66 -3.39 -3.01
C LEU A 117 3.82 -4.37 -2.15
N PRO A 118 2.83 -3.86 -1.37
CA PRO A 118 2.01 -4.70 -0.50
C PRO A 118 1.11 -5.64 -1.31
N GLN A 119 0.60 -6.68 -0.64
CA GLN A 119 -0.52 -7.45 -1.14
C GLN A 119 -1.84 -6.66 -1.03
N ASP A 120 -2.93 -7.25 -1.49
CA ASP A 120 -4.25 -6.64 -1.47
C ASP A 120 -4.68 -6.20 -0.07
N THR A 121 -5.50 -5.16 0.00
CA THR A 121 -6.23 -4.77 1.21
C THR A 121 -7.70 -5.13 1.02
N ILE A 122 -8.18 -6.13 1.75
CA ILE A 122 -9.54 -6.65 1.63
C ILE A 122 -10.44 -6.00 2.69
N ILE A 123 -11.44 -5.28 2.24
CA ILE A 123 -12.46 -4.67 3.08
C ILE A 123 -13.66 -5.60 3.15
N PHE A 124 -13.81 -6.34 4.25
CA PHE A 124 -14.90 -7.32 4.43
C PHE A 124 -16.26 -6.64 4.54
N PRO A 125 -17.34 -7.35 4.21
CA PRO A 125 -18.70 -6.84 4.44
C PRO A 125 -18.91 -6.38 5.88
N GLY A 126 -19.45 -5.17 6.05
CA GLY A 126 -19.66 -4.55 7.35
C GLY A 126 -18.39 -4.00 8.03
N ALA A 127 -17.26 -3.93 7.34
CA ALA A 127 -16.06 -3.26 7.86
C ALA A 127 -16.26 -1.74 7.93
N ASN A 128 -15.65 -1.11 8.94
CA ASN A 128 -15.53 0.34 9.06
C ASN A 128 -14.04 0.69 9.09
N ALA A 129 -13.48 1.08 7.95
CA ALA A 129 -12.05 1.17 7.71
C ALA A 129 -11.61 2.57 7.31
N ALA A 130 -10.49 3.03 7.88
CA ALA A 130 -9.76 4.21 7.44
C ALA A 130 -8.31 3.85 7.15
N LEU A 131 -7.85 4.20 5.95
CA LEU A 131 -6.47 3.98 5.51
C LEU A 131 -5.84 5.32 5.13
N ARG A 132 -4.58 5.51 5.50
CA ARG A 132 -3.82 6.68 5.11
C ARG A 132 -2.41 6.27 4.74
N SER A 133 -1.97 6.63 3.52
CA SER A 133 -0.60 6.46 3.05
C SER A 133 -0.02 7.80 2.66
N VAL A 134 1.12 8.16 3.25
CA VAL A 134 1.80 9.43 3.02
C VAL A 134 3.25 9.17 2.67
N PHE A 135 3.66 9.62 1.49
CA PHE A 135 5.03 9.54 1.01
C PHE A 135 5.65 10.94 1.00
N HIS A 136 6.70 11.13 1.79
CA HIS A 136 7.55 12.33 1.77
C HIS A 136 8.85 11.99 1.07
N LEU A 137 9.07 12.61 -0.07
CA LEU A 137 10.16 12.33 -0.98
C LEU A 137 11.12 13.53 -1.03
N HIS A 138 12.41 13.27 -1.06
CA HIS A 138 13.39 14.21 -1.56
C HIS A 138 13.33 14.25 -3.09
N ALA A 139 13.62 15.38 -3.74
CA ALA A 139 13.55 15.54 -5.19
C ALA A 139 14.39 14.53 -5.98
N THR A 140 15.47 14.00 -5.38
CA THR A 140 16.36 13.00 -6.02
C THR A 140 16.04 11.56 -5.62
N SER A 141 15.03 11.34 -4.79
CA SER A 141 14.63 9.99 -4.39
C SER A 141 13.79 9.28 -5.46
N THR A 142 13.61 7.99 -5.32
CA THR A 142 12.82 7.17 -6.25
C THR A 142 11.75 6.40 -5.50
N LEU A 143 10.50 6.46 -6.00
CA LEU A 143 9.36 5.73 -5.46
C LEU A 143 8.76 4.82 -6.53
N LEU A 144 8.58 3.54 -6.19
CA LEU A 144 7.72 2.60 -6.89
C LEU A 144 6.74 2.05 -5.85
N ALA A 145 5.47 2.41 -5.94
CA ALA A 145 4.50 2.02 -4.94
C ALA A 145 3.18 1.62 -5.58
N TRP A 146 2.40 0.79 -4.88
CA TRP A 146 1.02 0.53 -5.24
C TRP A 146 0.12 0.28 -4.04
N GLU A 147 -1.17 0.41 -4.29
CA GLU A 147 -2.25 -0.02 -3.42
C GLU A 147 -3.31 -0.76 -4.25
N LEU A 148 -3.85 -1.84 -3.71
CA LEU A 148 -4.95 -2.59 -4.32
C LEU A 148 -6.01 -2.89 -3.26
N TYR A 149 -7.18 -2.30 -3.42
CA TYR A 149 -8.34 -2.55 -2.56
C TYR A 149 -9.24 -3.62 -3.17
N CYS A 150 -9.68 -4.55 -2.33
CA CYS A 150 -10.75 -5.50 -2.61
C CYS A 150 -11.97 -5.14 -1.76
N LEU A 151 -13.03 -4.70 -2.40
CA LEU A 151 -14.27 -4.23 -1.76
C LEU A 151 -15.26 -5.40 -1.62
N GLY A 152 -15.37 -5.95 -0.42
CA GLY A 152 -16.06 -7.20 -0.16
C GLY A 152 -15.17 -8.43 -0.36
N ARG A 153 -15.80 -9.57 -0.66
CA ARG A 153 -15.14 -10.83 -1.01
C ARG A 153 -15.75 -11.43 -2.29
N PRO A 154 -15.46 -10.83 -3.45
CA PRO A 154 -16.13 -11.20 -4.71
C PRO A 154 -15.94 -12.66 -5.10
N VAL A 155 -14.83 -13.29 -4.71
CA VAL A 155 -14.55 -14.72 -4.99
C VAL A 155 -15.62 -15.66 -4.39
N ILE A 156 -16.28 -15.26 -3.32
CA ILE A 156 -17.37 -16.01 -2.67
C ILE A 156 -18.71 -15.26 -2.73
N ASN A 157 -18.84 -14.32 -3.69
CA ASN A 157 -20.04 -13.51 -3.94
C ASN A 157 -20.50 -12.65 -2.75
N GLU A 158 -19.59 -12.24 -1.88
CA GLU A 158 -19.89 -11.26 -0.84
C GLU A 158 -19.50 -9.86 -1.31
N THR A 159 -20.50 -8.98 -1.35
CA THR A 159 -20.34 -7.59 -1.78
C THR A 159 -19.82 -6.71 -0.64
N PHE A 160 -19.49 -5.46 -0.95
CA PHE A 160 -19.07 -4.43 0.03
C PHE A 160 -20.22 -3.95 0.95
N SER A 161 -21.25 -4.75 1.18
CA SER A 161 -22.48 -4.37 1.89
C SER A 161 -22.20 -3.85 3.30
N GLN A 162 -22.90 -2.76 3.69
CA GLN A 162 -22.83 -2.12 5.02
C GLN A 162 -21.40 -1.69 5.43
N SER A 163 -20.48 -1.62 4.49
CA SER A 163 -19.10 -1.24 4.76
C SER A 163 -18.87 0.25 4.55
N THR A 164 -17.85 0.77 5.23
CA THR A 164 -17.29 2.10 4.98
C THR A 164 -15.80 1.99 4.76
N LEU A 165 -15.30 2.68 3.74
CA LEU A 165 -13.89 2.86 3.46
C LEU A 165 -13.59 4.34 3.30
N GLU A 166 -12.70 4.86 4.13
CA GLU A 166 -12.03 6.15 3.93
C GLU A 166 -10.57 5.89 3.59
N SER A 167 -10.16 6.20 2.37
CA SER A 167 -8.75 6.11 1.96
C SER A 167 -8.20 7.47 1.63
N ARG A 168 -6.96 7.74 2.05
CA ARG A 168 -6.22 8.95 1.73
C ARG A 168 -4.79 8.59 1.32
N LEU A 169 -4.41 8.99 0.10
CA LEU A 169 -3.11 8.77 -0.49
C LEU A 169 -2.46 10.13 -0.79
N GLU A 170 -1.25 10.35 -0.26
CA GLU A 170 -0.54 11.61 -0.40
C GLU A 170 0.90 11.37 -0.85
N VAL A 171 1.37 12.19 -1.80
CA VAL A 171 2.77 12.27 -2.21
C VAL A 171 3.23 13.71 -2.10
N TRP A 172 4.32 13.94 -1.40
CA TRP A 172 4.96 15.23 -1.17
C TRP A 172 6.41 15.16 -1.62
N VAL A 173 6.87 16.12 -2.38
CA VAL A 173 8.27 16.23 -2.83
C VAL A 173 8.84 17.54 -2.31
N ASP A 174 9.90 17.49 -1.50
CA ASP A 174 10.53 18.64 -0.82
C ASP A 174 9.50 19.54 -0.11
N GLY A 175 8.47 18.91 0.50
CA GLY A 175 7.41 19.61 1.22
C GLY A 175 6.27 20.12 0.35
N GLU A 176 6.36 20.02 -0.98
CA GLU A 176 5.31 20.44 -1.90
C GLU A 176 4.41 19.24 -2.30
N PRO A 177 3.09 19.39 -2.29
CA PRO A 177 2.19 18.31 -2.65
C PRO A 177 2.25 18.01 -4.16
N ARG A 178 2.44 16.75 -4.52
CA ARG A 178 2.33 16.24 -5.90
C ARG A 178 1.02 15.48 -6.12
N LEU A 179 0.51 14.83 -5.06
CA LEU A 179 -0.76 14.12 -5.09
C LEU A 179 -1.44 14.21 -3.72
N ILE A 180 -2.72 14.53 -3.72
CA ILE A 180 -3.61 14.34 -2.57
C ILE A 180 -4.90 13.73 -3.10
N GLU A 181 -5.07 12.44 -2.87
CA GLU A 181 -6.23 11.67 -3.32
C GLU A 181 -7.04 11.18 -2.13
N ARG A 182 -8.36 11.16 -2.28
CA ARG A 182 -9.30 10.63 -1.30
C ARG A 182 -10.32 9.75 -1.98
N LEU A 183 -10.56 8.59 -1.41
CA LEU A 183 -11.64 7.70 -1.78
C LEU A 183 -12.52 7.50 -0.54
N HIS A 184 -13.81 7.84 -0.67
CA HIS A 184 -14.80 7.59 0.36
C HIS A 184 -15.94 6.75 -0.21
N LEU A 185 -16.13 5.58 0.38
CA LEU A 185 -17.22 4.65 0.06
C LEU A 185 -17.98 4.36 1.36
N SER A 186 -19.30 4.40 1.33
CA SER A 186 -20.12 4.18 2.53
C SER A 186 -21.41 3.42 2.22
N GLY A 187 -21.91 2.68 3.21
CA GLY A 187 -23.18 1.98 3.14
C GLY A 187 -23.26 0.87 2.08
N GLY A 188 -22.11 0.47 1.52
CA GLY A 188 -22.07 -0.53 0.45
C GLY A 188 -22.22 0.06 -0.96
N ASP A 189 -22.26 1.38 -1.10
CA ASP A 189 -22.34 2.07 -2.39
C ASP A 189 -20.99 2.00 -3.13
N LEU A 190 -20.95 1.37 -4.28
CA LEU A 190 -19.79 1.24 -5.18
C LEU A 190 -19.91 2.14 -6.42
N THR A 191 -20.94 2.97 -6.53
CA THR A 191 -21.11 3.91 -7.66
C THR A 191 -19.86 4.78 -7.92
N PRO A 192 -19.13 5.29 -6.88
CA PRO A 192 -17.92 6.07 -7.11
C PRO A 192 -16.78 5.30 -7.80
N VAL A 193 -16.84 3.98 -7.78
CA VAL A 193 -15.87 3.08 -8.44
C VAL A 193 -16.54 2.23 -9.53
N ALA A 194 -17.64 2.75 -10.11
CA ALA A 194 -18.38 2.13 -11.22
C ALA A 194 -18.70 0.65 -10.96
N ASP A 195 -19.12 0.33 -9.74
CA ASP A 195 -19.52 -1.01 -9.27
C ASP A 195 -18.40 -2.07 -9.33
N HIS A 196 -17.14 -1.65 -9.47
CA HIS A 196 -16.01 -2.59 -9.49
C HIS A 196 -15.54 -2.91 -8.07
N PRO A 197 -15.34 -4.18 -7.73
CA PRO A 197 -14.85 -4.59 -6.42
C PRO A 197 -13.33 -4.43 -6.24
N TRP A 198 -12.57 -4.26 -7.33
CA TRP A 198 -11.12 -4.06 -7.29
C TRP A 198 -10.75 -2.66 -7.75
N VAL A 199 -10.03 -1.95 -6.89
CA VAL A 199 -9.58 -0.57 -7.12
C VAL A 199 -8.08 -0.52 -6.90
N GLY A 200 -7.32 -0.21 -7.94
CA GLY A 200 -5.86 -0.17 -7.89
C GLY A 200 -5.27 1.19 -8.24
N THR A 201 -4.22 1.56 -7.52
CA THR A 201 -3.40 2.74 -7.79
C THR A 201 -1.93 2.35 -7.75
N LEU A 202 -1.15 2.72 -8.79
CA LEU A 202 0.30 2.62 -8.80
C LEU A 202 0.90 4.01 -8.92
N LEU A 203 2.02 4.23 -8.25
CA LEU A 203 2.77 5.48 -8.22
C LEU A 203 4.23 5.23 -8.59
N PHE A 204 4.78 6.07 -9.47
CA PHE A 204 6.19 6.03 -9.88
C PHE A 204 6.75 7.45 -9.91
N TYR A 205 7.88 7.65 -9.22
CA TYR A 205 8.59 8.91 -9.14
C TYR A 205 10.12 8.68 -9.13
N PRO A 206 10.95 9.51 -9.80
CA PRO A 206 10.55 10.52 -10.77
C PRO A 206 10.22 9.86 -12.13
N ALA A 207 9.16 10.30 -12.77
CA ALA A 207 8.74 9.76 -14.05
C ALA A 207 8.80 10.81 -15.18
N ARG A 208 8.78 10.34 -16.43
CA ARG A 208 8.82 11.14 -17.66
C ARG A 208 7.86 10.54 -18.68
N GLU A 209 7.63 11.26 -19.79
CA GLU A 209 6.73 10.82 -20.88
C GLU A 209 7.05 9.40 -21.38
N ALA A 210 8.32 9.03 -21.51
CA ALA A 210 8.69 7.68 -21.93
C ALA A 210 8.19 6.57 -20.96
N HIS A 211 8.11 6.88 -19.64
CA HIS A 211 7.53 5.95 -18.66
C HIS A 211 6.02 5.87 -18.80
N LEU A 212 5.36 7.01 -19.06
CA LEU A 212 3.93 7.07 -19.34
C LEU A 212 3.57 6.25 -20.60
N ASP A 213 4.34 6.40 -21.67
CA ASP A 213 4.14 5.63 -22.91
C ASP A 213 4.30 4.15 -22.68
N THR A 214 5.34 3.73 -21.94
CA THR A 214 5.53 2.33 -21.53
C THR A 214 4.29 1.78 -20.81
N VAL A 215 3.72 2.53 -19.86
CA VAL A 215 2.51 2.11 -19.13
C VAL A 215 1.30 2.03 -20.05
N ARG A 216 1.10 3.03 -20.92
CA ARG A 216 -0.01 3.05 -21.88
C ARG A 216 0.02 1.84 -22.82
N GLU A 217 1.20 1.45 -23.28
CA GLU A 217 1.38 0.23 -24.10
C GLU A 217 0.96 -1.03 -23.34
N ARG A 218 1.23 -1.12 -22.02
CA ARG A 218 0.80 -2.26 -21.19
C ARG A 218 -0.70 -2.27 -20.92
N LEU A 219 -1.33 -1.11 -20.84
CA LEU A 219 -2.76 -0.98 -20.62
C LEU A 219 -3.58 -1.13 -21.93
N ALA A 220 -3.00 -0.79 -23.07
CA ALA A 220 -3.72 -0.76 -24.36
C ALA A 220 -4.46 -2.07 -24.73
N PRO A 221 -3.96 -3.29 -24.41
CA PRO A 221 -4.70 -4.52 -24.67
C PRO A 221 -5.91 -4.74 -23.75
N LEU A 222 -6.07 -3.92 -22.70
CA LEU A 222 -7.09 -4.09 -21.66
C LEU A 222 -8.15 -3.00 -21.81
N GLU A 223 -9.21 -3.33 -22.54
CA GLU A 223 -10.31 -2.39 -22.75
C GLU A 223 -10.94 -1.98 -21.40
N ASN A 224 -11.12 -0.67 -21.21
CA ASN A 224 -11.77 -0.06 -20.02
C ASN A 224 -11.21 -0.48 -18.66
N PHE A 225 -9.96 -0.98 -18.61
CA PHE A 225 -9.35 -1.42 -17.35
C PHE A 225 -8.87 -0.24 -16.50
N GLY A 226 -8.20 0.74 -17.10
CA GLY A 226 -7.63 1.86 -16.36
C GLY A 226 -6.90 2.86 -17.24
N GLY A 227 -6.25 3.81 -16.60
CA GLY A 227 -5.49 4.87 -17.27
C GLY A 227 -4.25 5.28 -16.49
N ALA A 228 -3.35 5.98 -17.20
CA ALA A 228 -2.13 6.54 -16.64
C ALA A 228 -2.06 8.04 -16.89
N THR A 229 -1.61 8.79 -15.89
CA THR A 229 -1.45 10.24 -15.93
C THR A 229 -0.08 10.61 -15.38
N LEU A 230 0.64 11.43 -16.10
CA LEU A 230 1.86 12.08 -15.63
C LEU A 230 1.52 13.51 -15.22
N THR A 231 1.76 13.87 -13.96
CA THR A 231 1.62 15.23 -13.45
C THR A 231 2.96 15.65 -12.89
N ASP A 232 3.56 16.66 -13.49
CA ASP A 232 4.95 17.03 -13.28
C ASP A 232 5.88 15.81 -13.53
N ASP A 233 6.41 15.23 -12.47
CA ASP A 233 7.30 14.07 -12.47
C ASP A 233 6.73 12.85 -11.70
N LEU A 234 5.45 12.90 -11.32
CA LEU A 234 4.74 11.79 -10.71
C LEU A 234 3.82 11.09 -11.73
N LEU A 235 4.10 9.83 -12.01
CA LEU A 235 3.25 8.96 -12.82
C LEU A 235 2.29 8.21 -11.91
N SER A 236 1.00 8.41 -12.13
CA SER A 236 -0.08 7.68 -11.45
C SER A 236 -0.81 6.78 -12.44
N VAL A 237 -1.01 5.52 -12.08
CA VAL A 237 -1.81 4.55 -12.83
C VAL A 237 -2.99 4.17 -11.97
N ARG A 238 -4.21 4.27 -12.51
CA ARG A 238 -5.44 3.88 -11.80
C ARG A 238 -6.24 2.92 -12.63
N PHE A 239 -6.81 1.93 -11.97
CA PHE A 239 -7.66 0.97 -12.65
C PHE A 239 -8.78 0.43 -11.75
N LEU A 240 -9.82 -0.07 -12.40
CA LEU A 240 -10.95 -0.75 -11.79
C LEU A 240 -11.11 -2.13 -12.45
N SER A 241 -11.49 -3.15 -11.68
CA SER A 241 -11.63 -4.50 -12.24
C SER A 241 -12.63 -5.36 -11.46
N HIS A 242 -13.14 -6.38 -12.12
CA HIS A 242 -13.86 -7.49 -11.50
C HIS A 242 -12.97 -8.72 -11.27
N ASP A 243 -11.71 -8.69 -11.75
CA ASP A 243 -10.80 -9.84 -11.72
C ASP A 243 -9.47 -9.52 -11.05
N ASN A 244 -9.20 -10.16 -9.91
CA ASN A 244 -7.94 -10.00 -9.17
C ASN A 244 -6.72 -10.47 -9.96
N LEU A 245 -6.84 -11.57 -10.71
CA LEU A 245 -5.69 -12.13 -11.44
C LEU A 245 -5.20 -11.16 -12.52
N ILE A 246 -6.13 -10.44 -13.16
CA ILE A 246 -5.80 -9.37 -14.09
C ILE A 246 -5.10 -8.23 -13.34
N CYS A 247 -5.65 -7.78 -12.21
CA CYS A 247 -5.04 -6.72 -11.39
C CYS A 247 -3.60 -7.06 -11.02
N GLN A 248 -3.38 -8.22 -10.41
CA GLN A 248 -2.07 -8.67 -9.97
C GLN A 248 -1.07 -8.80 -11.12
N ARG A 249 -1.52 -9.33 -12.27
CA ARG A 249 -0.68 -9.45 -13.46
C ARG A 249 -0.25 -8.09 -13.99
N VAL A 250 -1.19 -7.17 -14.15
CA VAL A 250 -0.95 -5.85 -14.71
C VAL A 250 -0.03 -5.03 -13.80
N MET A 251 -0.27 -5.04 -12.49
CA MET A 251 0.58 -4.35 -11.51
C MET A 251 2.03 -4.84 -11.59
N ARG A 252 2.23 -6.16 -11.62
CA ARG A 252 3.57 -6.77 -11.72
C ARG A 252 4.23 -6.49 -13.05
N ASP A 253 3.48 -6.55 -14.18
CA ASP A 253 4.00 -6.28 -15.52
C ASP A 253 4.45 -4.81 -15.66
N ILE A 254 3.64 -3.86 -15.18
CA ILE A 254 4.00 -2.44 -15.17
C ILE A 254 5.26 -2.21 -14.31
N TRP A 255 5.28 -2.76 -13.08
CA TRP A 255 6.45 -2.64 -12.21
C TRP A 255 7.71 -3.25 -12.84
N GLN A 256 7.62 -4.45 -13.42
CA GLN A 256 8.74 -5.09 -14.10
C GLN A 256 9.27 -4.28 -15.28
N SER A 257 8.39 -3.60 -16.00
CA SER A 257 8.74 -2.76 -17.14
C SER A 257 9.37 -1.43 -16.72
N LEU A 258 8.87 -0.81 -15.64
CA LEU A 258 9.34 0.51 -15.19
C LEU A 258 10.55 0.44 -14.25
N ARG A 259 10.69 -0.62 -13.48
CA ARG A 259 11.78 -0.75 -12.51
C ARG A 259 13.17 -0.50 -13.12
N PRO A 260 13.57 -1.14 -14.24
CA PRO A 260 14.88 -0.92 -14.85
C PRO A 260 15.05 0.47 -15.48
N LEU A 261 13.96 1.20 -15.70
CA LEU A 261 13.98 2.57 -16.22
C LEU A 261 14.14 3.62 -15.11
N LEU A 262 13.68 3.30 -13.91
CA LEU A 262 13.69 4.16 -12.73
C LEU A 262 14.85 3.85 -11.79
N THR A 263 15.33 2.60 -11.81
CA THR A 263 16.47 2.15 -11.01
C THR A 263 17.49 1.47 -11.91
N PRO A 264 18.79 1.46 -11.57
CA PRO A 264 19.80 0.77 -12.37
C PRO A 264 19.77 -0.76 -12.20
N LYS A 265 18.60 -1.34 -11.93
CA LYS A 265 18.45 -2.77 -11.60
C LYS A 265 17.30 -3.40 -12.38
N THR A 266 17.52 -4.61 -12.86
CA THR A 266 16.45 -5.44 -13.44
C THR A 266 15.44 -5.86 -12.37
N ALA A 267 14.20 -6.12 -12.76
CA ALA A 267 13.16 -6.53 -11.83
C ALA A 267 13.48 -7.90 -11.22
N CYS A 268 13.60 -7.94 -9.89
CA CYS A 268 13.76 -9.16 -9.10
C CYS A 268 12.48 -9.37 -8.28
N SER A 269 11.56 -10.17 -8.81
CA SER A 269 10.25 -10.42 -8.16
C SER A 269 10.43 -11.06 -6.79
N PRO A 270 9.79 -10.53 -5.74
CA PRO A 270 9.79 -11.15 -4.43
C PRO A 270 9.32 -12.61 -4.50
N ARG A 271 10.10 -13.51 -3.87
CA ARG A 271 9.80 -14.94 -3.90
C ARG A 271 8.40 -15.27 -3.37
N ILE A 272 7.92 -14.49 -2.40
CA ILE A 272 6.60 -14.66 -1.78
C ILE A 272 5.43 -14.47 -2.77
N TRP A 273 5.65 -13.84 -3.91
CA TRP A 273 4.60 -13.70 -4.92
C TRP A 273 4.33 -14.97 -5.74
N GLN A 274 5.15 -16.01 -5.54
CA GLN A 274 5.06 -17.29 -6.24
C GLN A 274 4.46 -18.41 -5.38
N THR A 275 4.08 -18.09 -4.13
CA THR A 275 3.59 -19.08 -3.14
C THR A 275 2.09 -18.96 -2.91
#